data_3b6908a30c230d82caf796dc5fd65be6
#
_entry.id   3b6908a30c230d82caf796dc5fd65be6
#
_cell.length_a   1.000
_cell.length_b   1.000
_cell.length_c   1.000
_cell.angle_alpha   90.00
_cell.angle_beta   90.00
_cell.angle_gamma   90.00
#
_symmetry.space_group_name_H-M   'P 1'
#
loop_
_entity.id
_entity.type
_entity.pdbx_description
1 polymer ?
#
loop_
_entity_poly.entity_id
_entity_poly.type
_entity_poly.pdbx_seq_one_letter_code
_entity_poly.pdbx_strand_id
1 'polypeptide(L)'
;RYGADRIYQTHYTGTCSVIAGNFPKRFFDHIGATEVNPDTVCNAAGHAALSYVFGNSVTGFDPRTVRDSECILIWGANPSHCGPHVYKHWLREHGAKVIVIDPVRTDTAVSADLHLQVRPGADAALAFAMLHVIRREALVDESYIKDHVQGYEEVLLSIECCTPEWGETVTGIPVI
;
A
#
# COMPACT_ATOMS: atom_id res chain seq x y z
N ARG A 1 -11.39 38.75 -13.10
CA ARG A 1 -12.30 38.73 -14.25
C ARG A 1 -13.35 37.64 -14.12
N TYR A 2 -13.03 36.54 -13.45
CA TYR A 2 -13.87 35.35 -13.39
C TYR A 2 -14.39 35.00 -11.98
N GLY A 3 -14.00 35.72 -10.95
CA GLY A 3 -14.30 35.43 -9.56
C GLY A 3 -13.33 34.42 -8.93
N ALA A 4 -13.19 34.47 -7.62
CA ALA A 4 -12.27 33.58 -6.89
C ALA A 4 -12.83 32.15 -6.73
N ASP A 5 -14.14 32.00 -6.79
CA ASP A 5 -14.86 30.74 -6.80
C ASP A 5 -14.48 29.78 -7.96
N ARG A 6 -13.84 30.33 -9.00
CA ARG A 6 -13.30 29.60 -10.13
C ARG A 6 -11.84 29.17 -9.98
N ILE A 7 -11.24 29.50 -8.85
CA ILE A 7 -9.91 29.05 -8.50
C ILE A 7 -10.05 27.77 -7.68
N TYR A 8 -9.53 26.67 -8.19
CA TYR A 8 -9.41 25.42 -7.43
C TYR A 8 -8.08 25.39 -6.72
N GLN A 9 -8.10 25.25 -5.41
CA GLN A 9 -6.89 24.92 -4.66
C GLN A 9 -6.90 23.44 -4.29
N THR A 10 -5.79 22.79 -4.51
CA THR A 10 -5.50 21.45 -4.01
C THR A 10 -4.17 21.45 -3.29
N HIS A 11 -4.11 20.84 -2.14
CA HIS A 11 -2.89 20.71 -1.35
C HIS A 11 -2.89 19.39 -0.60
N TYR A 12 -1.72 18.97 -0.15
CA TYR A 12 -1.53 17.81 0.68
C TYR A 12 -0.37 18.01 1.65
N THR A 13 -0.16 17.04 2.57
CA THR A 13 0.78 17.18 3.69
C THR A 13 2.22 16.77 3.32
N GLY A 14 2.73 17.15 2.14
CA GLY A 14 4.06 16.75 1.68
C GLY A 14 5.20 17.04 2.66
N THR A 15 5.17 18.19 3.32
CA THR A 15 6.17 18.57 4.34
C THR A 15 5.81 18.14 5.75
N CYS A 16 4.58 17.66 5.98
CA CYS A 16 4.03 17.34 7.31
C CYS A 16 4.15 18.51 8.32
N SER A 17 4.23 19.75 7.82
CA SER A 17 4.37 20.96 8.62
C SER A 17 3.02 21.63 8.82
N VAL A 18 2.66 21.87 10.07
CA VAL A 18 1.43 22.61 10.41
C VAL A 18 1.44 24.02 9.82
N ILE A 19 2.58 24.69 9.83
CA ILE A 19 2.73 26.06 9.29
C ILE A 19 2.69 26.04 7.76
N ALA A 20 3.52 25.22 7.13
CA ALA A 20 3.62 25.16 5.67
C ALA A 20 2.34 24.62 5.02
N GLY A 21 1.63 23.70 5.68
CA GLY A 21 0.35 23.16 5.19
C GLY A 21 -0.80 24.17 5.29
N ASN A 22 -0.88 24.91 6.41
CA ASN A 22 -2.01 25.80 6.66
C ASN A 22 -1.81 27.22 6.12
N PHE A 23 -0.58 27.67 5.90
CA PHE A 23 -0.32 29.04 5.42
C PHE A 23 -0.91 29.31 4.04
N PRO A 24 -0.71 28.45 3.02
CA PRO A 24 -1.36 28.64 1.71
C PRO A 24 -2.88 28.59 1.80
N LYS A 25 -3.45 27.74 2.65
CA LYS A 25 -4.89 27.65 2.86
C LYS A 25 -5.49 28.97 3.29
N ARG A 26 -4.87 29.70 4.22
CA ARG A 26 -5.34 31.03 4.65
C ARG A 26 -5.48 32.04 3.49
N PHE A 27 -4.55 31.98 2.54
CA PHE A 27 -4.61 32.84 1.37
C PHE A 27 -5.82 32.47 0.48
N PHE A 28 -5.98 31.20 0.18
CA PHE A 28 -7.06 30.73 -0.68
C PHE A 28 -8.44 30.92 -0.04
N ASP A 29 -8.57 30.68 1.27
CA ASP A 29 -9.80 30.96 2.02
C ASP A 29 -10.14 32.47 2.02
N HIS A 30 -9.11 33.32 2.19
CA HIS A 30 -9.31 34.78 2.18
C HIS A 30 -9.85 35.28 0.85
N ILE A 31 -9.42 34.74 -0.28
CA ILE A 31 -9.92 35.12 -1.59
C ILE A 31 -11.22 34.41 -2.00
N GLY A 32 -11.68 33.44 -1.23
CA GLY A 32 -12.89 32.66 -1.52
C GLY A 32 -12.71 31.62 -2.62
N ALA A 33 -11.53 31.00 -2.72
CA ALA A 33 -11.27 29.93 -3.67
C ALA A 33 -11.98 28.62 -3.25
N THR A 34 -12.26 27.76 -4.23
CA THR A 34 -12.84 26.45 -3.98
C THR A 34 -11.75 25.46 -3.56
N GLU A 35 -11.93 24.82 -2.40
CA GLU A 35 -11.03 23.79 -1.92
C GLU A 35 -11.47 22.39 -2.41
N VAL A 36 -10.52 21.62 -2.92
CA VAL A 36 -10.70 20.21 -3.20
C VAL A 36 -10.19 19.42 -2.01
N ASN A 37 -11.02 18.54 -1.44
CA ASN A 37 -10.58 17.67 -0.36
C ASN A 37 -9.62 16.60 -0.93
N PRO A 38 -8.32 16.64 -0.64
CA PRO A 38 -7.35 15.69 -1.18
C PRO A 38 -7.52 14.27 -0.66
N ASP A 39 -8.12 14.08 0.51
CA ASP A 39 -8.35 12.77 1.10
C ASP A 39 -9.21 11.86 0.23
N THR A 40 -10.08 12.41 -0.59
CA THR A 40 -10.92 11.62 -1.49
C THR A 40 -10.13 10.89 -2.58
N VAL A 41 -8.94 11.36 -2.91
CA VAL A 41 -8.11 10.80 -4.01
C VAL A 41 -7.12 9.75 -3.50
N CYS A 42 -6.54 9.96 -2.33
CA CYS A 42 -5.45 9.11 -1.80
C CYS A 42 -5.87 8.42 -0.50
N ASN A 43 -6.02 9.18 0.59
CA ASN A 43 -6.23 8.60 1.91
C ASN A 43 -7.64 8.09 2.14
N ALA A 44 -8.68 8.67 1.54
CA ALA A 44 -10.04 8.26 1.84
C ALA A 44 -10.29 6.78 1.50
N ALA A 45 -9.77 6.31 0.38
CA ALA A 45 -9.85 4.89 0.01
C ALA A 45 -9.04 4.01 0.98
N GLY A 46 -7.81 4.40 1.32
CA GLY A 46 -6.97 3.71 2.28
C GLY A 46 -7.57 3.69 3.70
N HIS A 47 -8.07 4.84 4.16
CA HIS A 47 -8.75 4.93 5.45
C HIS A 47 -10.01 4.07 5.52
N ALA A 48 -10.80 4.04 4.46
CA ALA A 48 -11.95 3.16 4.38
C ALA A 48 -11.55 1.68 4.47
N ALA A 49 -10.57 1.26 3.67
CA ALA A 49 -10.08 -0.12 3.68
C ALA A 49 -9.52 -0.54 5.05
N LEU A 50 -8.65 0.29 5.65
CA LEU A 50 -8.08 0.01 6.98
C LEU A 50 -9.16 -0.03 8.05
N SER A 51 -10.15 0.86 7.99
CA SER A 51 -11.27 0.86 8.94
C SER A 51 -12.13 -0.40 8.81
N TYR A 52 -12.31 -0.92 7.61
CA TYR A 52 -13.00 -2.18 7.39
C TYR A 52 -12.21 -3.37 7.95
N VAL A 53 -10.91 -3.42 7.72
CA VAL A 53 -10.08 -4.57 8.09
C VAL A 53 -9.72 -4.55 9.58
N PHE A 54 -9.37 -3.38 10.13
CA PHE A 54 -8.82 -3.24 11.48
C PHE A 54 -9.73 -2.47 12.46
N GLY A 55 -10.90 -2.01 12.01
CA GLY A 55 -11.80 -1.21 12.83
C GLY A 55 -11.41 0.27 12.98
N ASN A 56 -10.22 0.67 12.53
CA ASN A 56 -9.78 2.06 12.49
C ASN A 56 -8.72 2.26 11.40
N SER A 57 -8.52 3.52 11.00
CA SER A 57 -7.58 3.89 9.94
C SER A 57 -6.26 4.50 10.43
N VAL A 58 -6.07 4.59 11.75
CA VAL A 58 -4.89 5.24 12.36
C VAL A 58 -3.91 4.19 12.88
N THR A 59 -4.07 2.95 12.46
CA THR A 59 -3.18 1.86 12.84
C THR A 59 -1.86 2.00 12.11
N GLY A 60 -0.79 2.07 12.86
CA GLY A 60 0.58 2.05 12.37
C GLY A 60 1.35 0.89 12.99
N PHE A 61 2.59 0.77 12.62
CA PHE A 61 3.52 -0.19 13.22
C PHE A 61 4.81 0.51 13.62
N ASP A 62 5.51 -0.07 14.59
CA ASP A 62 6.86 0.38 14.93
C ASP A 62 7.84 -0.19 13.88
N PRO A 63 8.49 0.65 13.06
CA PRO A 63 9.39 0.16 12.01
C PRO A 63 10.59 -0.63 12.55
N ARG A 64 10.89 -0.55 13.83
CA ARG A 64 11.95 -1.34 14.46
C ARG A 64 11.59 -2.83 14.55
N THR A 65 10.31 -3.17 14.51
CA THR A 65 9.84 -4.57 14.53
C THR A 65 10.20 -5.34 13.27
N VAL A 66 10.62 -4.66 12.21
CA VAL A 66 11.14 -5.32 10.99
C VAL A 66 12.30 -6.27 11.30
N ARG A 67 13.02 -6.03 12.39
CA ARG A 67 14.14 -6.88 12.83
C ARG A 67 13.74 -8.31 13.16
N ASP A 68 12.47 -8.52 13.47
CA ASP A 68 11.91 -9.82 13.81
C ASP A 68 11.32 -10.53 12.57
N SER A 69 11.45 -9.93 11.38
CA SER A 69 10.89 -10.45 10.13
C SER A 69 11.95 -11.21 9.34
N GLU A 70 11.62 -12.37 8.84
CA GLU A 70 12.44 -13.17 7.92
C GLU A 70 12.19 -12.80 6.45
N CYS A 71 11.01 -12.26 6.16
CA CYS A 71 10.61 -11.80 4.84
C CYS A 71 9.92 -10.44 4.93
N ILE A 72 10.30 -9.51 4.05
CA ILE A 72 9.72 -8.18 3.96
C ILE A 72 9.11 -8.00 2.57
N LEU A 73 7.81 -7.74 2.53
CA LEU A 73 7.08 -7.45 1.31
C LEU A 73 6.88 -5.94 1.18
N ILE A 74 7.45 -5.33 0.13
CA ILE A 74 7.28 -3.91 -0.19
C ILE A 74 6.36 -3.82 -1.41
N TRP A 75 5.18 -3.25 -1.22
CA TRP A 75 4.15 -3.20 -2.25
C TRP A 75 3.76 -1.77 -2.58
N GLY A 76 4.00 -1.36 -3.84
CA GLY A 76 3.69 -0.02 -4.33
C GLY A 76 4.40 1.11 -3.57
N ALA A 77 5.62 0.87 -3.11
CA ALA A 77 6.39 1.83 -2.32
C ALA A 77 7.86 1.86 -2.75
N ASN A 78 8.44 3.06 -2.70
CA ASN A 78 9.87 3.26 -3.00
C ASN A 78 10.60 3.88 -1.79
N PRO A 79 10.84 3.12 -0.72
CA PRO A 79 11.46 3.63 0.50
C PRO A 79 12.89 4.16 0.29
N SER A 80 13.60 3.78 -0.77
CA SER A 80 14.90 4.40 -1.10
C SER A 80 14.79 5.92 -1.31
N HIS A 81 13.63 6.40 -1.75
CA HIS A 81 13.35 7.81 -2.01
C HIS A 81 12.43 8.44 -0.95
N CYS A 82 11.30 7.80 -0.61
CA CYS A 82 10.32 8.38 0.29
C CYS A 82 10.59 8.11 1.78
N GLY A 83 11.47 7.17 2.10
CA GLY A 83 11.82 6.80 3.47
C GLY A 83 13.27 6.33 3.61
N PRO A 84 14.28 7.18 3.29
CA PRO A 84 15.68 6.74 3.18
C PRO A 84 16.23 6.14 4.47
N HIS A 85 15.73 6.54 5.64
CA HIS A 85 16.13 5.95 6.92
C HIS A 85 15.57 4.52 7.07
N VAL A 86 14.30 4.30 6.69
CA VAL A 86 13.69 2.96 6.64
C VAL A 86 14.48 2.07 5.69
N TYR A 87 14.75 2.57 4.50
CA TYR A 87 15.47 1.82 3.48
C TYR A 87 16.87 1.40 3.95
N LYS A 88 17.66 2.36 4.46
CA LYS A 88 19.04 2.11 4.90
C LYS A 88 19.10 1.21 6.12
N HIS A 89 18.43 1.58 7.20
CA HIS A 89 18.65 0.98 8.51
C HIS A 89 17.78 -0.24 8.78
N TRP A 90 16.64 -0.36 8.11
CA TRP A 90 15.70 -1.43 8.42
C TRP A 90 15.51 -2.44 7.29
N LEU A 91 15.74 -2.03 6.05
CA LEU A 91 15.63 -2.95 4.92
C LEU A 91 16.99 -3.51 4.48
N ARG A 92 17.99 -2.65 4.33
CA ARG A 92 19.30 -3.05 3.80
C ARG A 92 20.22 -3.74 4.81
N GLU A 93 20.15 -3.36 6.06
CA GLU A 93 21.06 -3.85 7.12
C GLU A 93 20.52 -5.07 7.86
N HIS A 94 19.25 -5.43 7.65
CA HIS A 94 18.59 -6.46 8.44
C HIS A 94 18.88 -7.90 7.98
N GLY A 95 19.06 -8.13 6.67
CA GLY A 95 19.30 -9.48 6.14
C GLY A 95 18.06 -10.34 5.90
N ALA A 96 16.85 -9.81 6.14
CA ALA A 96 15.62 -10.46 5.74
C ALA A 96 15.50 -10.54 4.21
N LYS A 97 14.76 -11.52 3.70
CA LYS A 97 14.44 -11.60 2.29
C LYS A 97 13.48 -10.49 1.88
N VAL A 98 13.85 -9.69 0.90
CA VAL A 98 13.05 -8.54 0.44
C VAL A 98 12.41 -8.84 -0.91
N ILE A 99 11.09 -8.76 -0.95
CA ILE A 99 10.28 -8.88 -2.17
C ILE A 99 9.65 -7.53 -2.46
N VAL A 100 9.83 -7.01 -3.67
CA VAL A 100 9.19 -5.76 -4.10
C VAL A 100 8.14 -6.06 -5.17
N ILE A 101 6.94 -5.55 -4.96
CA ILE A 101 5.84 -5.56 -5.94
C ILE A 101 5.63 -4.11 -6.38
N ASP A 102 6.03 -3.81 -7.61
CA ASP A 102 5.93 -2.46 -8.17
C ASP A 102 5.96 -2.54 -9.70
N PRO A 103 5.10 -1.80 -10.41
CA PRO A 103 5.12 -1.74 -11.88
C PRO A 103 6.42 -1.12 -12.43
N VAL A 104 7.12 -0.34 -11.62
CA VAL A 104 8.37 0.33 -11.98
C VAL A 104 9.54 -0.35 -11.29
N ARG A 105 10.63 -0.55 -12.02
CA ARG A 105 11.88 -1.04 -11.45
C ARG A 105 12.62 0.10 -10.75
N THR A 106 12.17 0.43 -9.54
CA THR A 106 12.74 1.47 -8.68
C THR A 106 14.11 1.03 -8.10
N ASP A 107 14.84 1.97 -7.49
CA ASP A 107 16.09 1.63 -6.79
C ASP A 107 15.86 0.65 -5.65
N THR A 108 14.70 0.72 -4.99
CA THR A 108 14.29 -0.27 -4.00
C THR A 108 14.12 -1.65 -4.65
N ALA A 109 13.47 -1.72 -5.80
CA ALA A 109 13.28 -2.98 -6.53
C ALA A 109 14.60 -3.55 -7.08
N VAL A 110 15.52 -2.69 -7.52
CA VAL A 110 16.87 -3.13 -7.97
C VAL A 110 17.66 -3.79 -6.85
N SER A 111 17.44 -3.39 -5.61
CA SER A 111 18.17 -3.91 -4.44
C SER A 111 17.44 -5.07 -3.73
N ALA A 112 16.26 -5.45 -4.18
CA ALA A 112 15.47 -6.54 -3.62
C ALA A 112 15.97 -7.92 -4.09
N ASP A 113 15.66 -8.96 -3.32
CA ASP A 113 15.91 -10.35 -3.72
C ASP A 113 14.99 -10.80 -4.85
N LEU A 114 13.77 -10.26 -4.87
CA LEU A 114 12.77 -10.54 -5.91
C LEU A 114 11.99 -9.26 -6.24
N HIS A 115 11.86 -8.96 -7.53
CA HIS A 115 10.98 -7.90 -8.03
C HIS A 115 9.85 -8.51 -8.87
N LEU A 116 8.63 -8.34 -8.43
CA LEU A 116 7.42 -8.72 -9.16
C LEU A 116 6.85 -7.46 -9.85
N GLN A 117 7.07 -7.38 -11.16
CA GLN A 117 6.65 -6.23 -11.95
C GLN A 117 5.19 -6.39 -12.40
N VAL A 118 4.26 -6.05 -11.50
CA VAL A 118 2.83 -6.18 -11.70
C VAL A 118 2.31 -5.16 -12.72
N ARG A 119 1.35 -5.55 -13.56
CA ARG A 119 0.65 -4.58 -14.42
C ARG A 119 -0.12 -3.58 -13.56
N PRO A 120 -0.09 -2.26 -13.86
CA PRO A 120 -0.88 -1.27 -13.15
C PRO A 120 -2.36 -1.65 -13.07
N GLY A 121 -2.94 -1.59 -11.86
CA GLY A 121 -4.33 -1.96 -11.61
C GLY A 121 -4.59 -3.46 -11.38
N ALA A 122 -3.56 -4.31 -11.43
CA ALA A 122 -3.71 -5.75 -11.22
C ALA A 122 -3.28 -6.22 -9.81
N ASP A 123 -3.05 -5.30 -8.87
CA ASP A 123 -2.58 -5.59 -7.51
C ASP A 123 -3.51 -6.53 -6.75
N ALA A 124 -4.82 -6.29 -6.81
CA ALA A 124 -5.80 -7.16 -6.16
C ALA A 124 -5.79 -8.58 -6.74
N ALA A 125 -5.62 -8.70 -8.05
CA ALA A 125 -5.52 -10.00 -8.71
C ALA A 125 -4.28 -10.78 -8.27
N LEU A 126 -3.15 -10.08 -8.12
CA LEU A 126 -1.94 -10.69 -7.58
C LEU A 126 -2.15 -11.17 -6.14
N ALA A 127 -2.76 -10.33 -5.28
CA ALA A 127 -3.06 -10.70 -3.90
C ALA A 127 -3.96 -11.95 -3.83
N PHE A 128 -4.98 -12.04 -4.66
CA PHE A 128 -5.88 -13.19 -4.70
C PHE A 128 -5.16 -14.47 -5.19
N ALA A 129 -4.32 -14.35 -6.21
CA ALA A 129 -3.52 -15.48 -6.67
C ALA A 129 -2.53 -15.96 -5.60
N MET A 130 -1.90 -15.04 -4.87
CA MET A 130 -1.03 -15.38 -3.74
C MET A 130 -1.80 -16.08 -2.61
N LEU A 131 -2.98 -15.58 -2.23
CA LEU A 131 -3.85 -16.21 -1.22
C LEU A 131 -4.31 -17.61 -1.66
N HIS A 132 -4.63 -17.79 -2.94
CA HIS A 132 -4.96 -19.11 -3.49
C HIS A 132 -3.82 -20.12 -3.26
N VAL A 133 -2.58 -19.73 -3.56
CA VAL A 133 -1.39 -20.57 -3.35
C VAL A 133 -1.16 -20.85 -1.87
N ILE A 134 -1.20 -19.82 -1.02
CA ILE A 134 -1.02 -19.94 0.44
C ILE A 134 -2.01 -20.96 1.01
N ARG A 135 -3.26 -20.93 0.57
CA ARG A 135 -4.26 -21.91 0.96
C ARG A 135 -3.96 -23.31 0.42
N ARG A 136 -3.70 -23.40 -0.90
CA ARG A 136 -3.45 -24.67 -1.59
C ARG A 136 -2.29 -25.45 -0.98
N GLU A 137 -1.24 -24.74 -0.59
CA GLU A 137 -0.03 -25.31 0.00
C GLU A 137 -0.11 -25.45 1.53
N ALA A 138 -1.29 -25.19 2.12
CA ALA A 138 -1.52 -25.25 3.58
C ALA A 138 -0.52 -24.40 4.41
N LEU A 139 -0.17 -23.23 3.91
CA LEU A 139 0.75 -22.28 4.55
C LEU A 139 0.04 -21.29 5.50
N VAL A 140 -1.23 -21.52 5.79
CA VAL A 140 -2.07 -20.68 6.65
C VAL A 140 -1.81 -20.99 8.11
N ASP A 141 -1.71 -19.96 8.95
CA ASP A 141 -1.77 -20.11 10.40
C ASP A 141 -3.23 -20.25 10.84
N GLU A 142 -3.69 -21.49 10.93
CA GLU A 142 -5.09 -21.82 11.28
C GLU A 142 -5.47 -21.31 12.68
N SER A 143 -4.52 -21.27 13.62
CA SER A 143 -4.79 -20.77 14.97
C SER A 143 -5.02 -19.27 14.97
N TYR A 144 -4.22 -18.53 14.24
CA TYR A 144 -4.38 -17.09 14.08
C TYR A 144 -5.69 -16.74 13.37
N ILE A 145 -6.02 -17.46 12.28
CA ILE A 145 -7.26 -17.24 11.54
C ILE A 145 -8.46 -17.41 12.46
N LYS A 146 -8.50 -18.51 13.21
CA LYS A 146 -9.60 -18.84 14.12
C LYS A 146 -9.81 -17.76 15.19
N ASP A 147 -8.72 -17.22 15.74
CA ASP A 147 -8.80 -16.33 16.89
C ASP A 147 -8.94 -14.85 16.49
N HIS A 148 -8.52 -14.46 15.27
CA HIS A 148 -8.34 -13.05 14.90
C HIS A 148 -8.99 -12.64 13.57
N VAL A 149 -9.50 -13.58 12.76
CA VAL A 149 -10.02 -13.25 11.43
C VAL A 149 -11.50 -13.58 11.31
N GLN A 150 -12.28 -12.61 10.80
CA GLN A 150 -13.69 -12.81 10.43
C GLN A 150 -13.82 -12.82 8.90
N GLY A 151 -14.75 -13.61 8.38
CA GLY A 151 -15.03 -13.66 6.95
C GLY A 151 -14.01 -14.47 6.13
N TYR A 152 -13.21 -15.31 6.77
CA TYR A 152 -12.19 -16.11 6.09
C TYR A 152 -12.80 -17.07 5.06
N GLU A 153 -13.89 -17.76 5.41
CA GLU A 153 -14.55 -18.73 4.52
C GLU A 153 -15.13 -18.05 3.26
N GLU A 154 -15.67 -16.84 3.40
CA GLU A 154 -16.20 -16.06 2.29
C GLU A 154 -15.07 -15.64 1.33
N VAL A 155 -13.91 -15.27 1.88
CA VAL A 155 -12.73 -14.98 1.07
C VAL A 155 -12.27 -16.22 0.30
N LEU A 156 -12.25 -17.38 0.95
CA LEU A 156 -11.88 -18.64 0.31
C LEU A 156 -12.74 -18.95 -0.93
N LEU A 157 -14.04 -18.76 -0.82
CA LEU A 157 -14.96 -18.93 -1.96
C LEU A 157 -14.63 -17.96 -3.12
N SER A 158 -14.25 -16.73 -2.76
CA SER A 158 -13.94 -15.69 -3.74
C SER A 158 -12.64 -15.93 -4.50
N ILE A 159 -11.66 -16.61 -3.88
CA ILE A 159 -10.34 -16.85 -4.47
C ILE A 159 -10.20 -18.23 -5.13
N GLU A 160 -11.22 -19.07 -5.09
CA GLU A 160 -11.15 -20.44 -5.62
C GLU A 160 -10.73 -20.48 -7.11
N CYS A 161 -11.22 -19.55 -7.91
CA CYS A 161 -10.86 -19.42 -9.33
C CYS A 161 -9.59 -18.62 -9.59
N CYS A 162 -8.99 -18.02 -8.57
CA CYS A 162 -7.81 -17.15 -8.71
C CYS A 162 -6.51 -17.97 -8.72
N THR A 163 -6.41 -18.95 -9.64
CA THR A 163 -5.21 -19.80 -9.74
C THR A 163 -3.98 -19.01 -10.18
N PRO A 164 -2.75 -19.54 -10.00
CA PRO A 164 -1.53 -18.90 -10.49
C PRO A 164 -1.59 -18.58 -12.00
N GLU A 165 -2.16 -19.46 -12.80
CA GLU A 165 -2.29 -19.28 -14.25
C GLU A 165 -3.27 -18.14 -14.59
N TRP A 166 -4.38 -18.03 -13.87
CA TRP A 166 -5.25 -16.87 -13.94
C TRP A 166 -4.50 -15.61 -13.52
N GLY A 167 -3.74 -15.68 -12.41
CA GLY A 167 -2.91 -14.59 -11.91
C GLY A 167 -1.93 -14.11 -12.96
N GLU A 168 -1.18 -15.00 -13.60
CA GLU A 168 -0.25 -14.66 -14.69
C GLU A 168 -0.94 -13.92 -15.83
N THR A 169 -2.10 -14.39 -16.25
CA THR A 169 -2.85 -13.76 -17.34
C THR A 169 -3.24 -12.32 -17.03
N VAL A 170 -3.66 -12.03 -15.79
CA VAL A 170 -4.14 -10.72 -15.37
C VAL A 170 -2.98 -9.80 -15.00
N THR A 171 -2.05 -10.29 -14.19
CA THR A 171 -0.98 -9.49 -13.57
C THR A 171 0.25 -9.33 -14.45
N GLY A 172 0.48 -10.28 -15.36
CA GLY A 172 1.71 -10.39 -16.14
C GLY A 172 2.90 -10.96 -15.34
N ILE A 173 2.68 -11.40 -14.11
CA ILE A 173 3.69 -12.10 -13.31
C ILE A 173 3.67 -13.58 -13.71
N PRO A 174 4.78 -14.15 -14.18
CA PRO A 174 4.81 -15.56 -14.59
C PRO A 174 4.63 -16.49 -13.39
N VAL A 175 3.99 -17.62 -13.63
CA VAL A 175 3.96 -18.72 -12.66
C VAL A 175 5.37 -19.31 -12.56
N ILE A 176 5.91 -19.37 -11.35
CA ILE A 176 7.25 -19.87 -11.05
C ILE A 176 7.12 -21.25 -10.37
#